data_0b48925c8d56db5463ce0af1bb7fa05e
#
_entry.id   0b48925c8d56db5463ce0af1bb7fa05e
#
_cell.length_a   1.000
_cell.length_b   1.000
_cell.length_c   1.000
_cell.angle_alpha   90.00
_cell.angle_beta   90.00
_cell.angle_gamma   90.00
#
_symmetry.space_group_name_H-M   'P 1'
#
loop_
_entity.id
_entity.type
_entity.pdbx_description
1 polymer ?
#
loop_
_entity_poly.entity_id
_entity_poly.type
_entity_poly.pdbx_seq_one_letter_code
_entity_poly.pdbx_strand_id
1 'polypeptide(L)'
;MTFSYLDYTKQNQNEGITFNQISSGKYKDLMNSDKPLTNEERNLLERDLDIIHENFVQAVAENRHLEIEKVRALADGSSMLGAMALENGLIDKIGGLYEVKEYLKEKIGEDVEICW
;
A
#
# COMPACT_ATOMS: atom_id res chain seq x y z
N MET A 1 -4.19 -1.30 1.71
CA MET A 1 -3.88 -0.53 0.47
C MET A 1 -5.05 0.35 0.09
N THR A 2 -4.84 1.40 -0.73
CA THR A 2 -5.93 2.29 -1.14
C THR A 2 -5.73 2.78 -2.59
N PHE A 3 -6.83 2.92 -3.32
CA PHE A 3 -6.92 3.74 -4.52
C PHE A 3 -7.72 5.00 -4.19
N SER A 4 -7.23 6.14 -4.66
CA SER A 4 -7.90 7.42 -4.49
C SER A 4 -7.97 8.15 -5.82
N TYR A 5 -9.09 8.79 -6.11
CA TYR A 5 -9.27 9.64 -7.28
C TYR A 5 -10.16 10.84 -6.94
N LEU A 6 -10.05 11.89 -7.73
CA LEU A 6 -10.94 13.05 -7.63
C LEU A 6 -12.04 12.91 -8.69
N ASP A 7 -13.27 13.20 -8.32
CA ASP A 7 -14.42 13.22 -9.24
C ASP A 7 -14.84 14.68 -9.48
N TYR A 8 -14.58 15.17 -10.67
CA TYR A 8 -14.93 16.52 -11.11
C TYR A 8 -16.24 16.58 -11.90
N THR A 9 -17.00 15.51 -12.03
CA THR A 9 -18.22 15.44 -12.84
C THR A 9 -19.18 16.57 -12.55
N LYS A 10 -19.41 16.87 -11.26
CA LYS A 10 -20.33 17.95 -10.85
C LYS A 10 -19.77 19.33 -11.15
N GLN A 11 -18.48 19.53 -10.99
CA GLN A 11 -17.83 20.81 -11.35
C GLN A 11 -17.94 21.04 -12.85
N ASN A 12 -17.60 20.06 -13.66
CA ASN A 12 -17.69 20.11 -15.12
C ASN A 12 -19.10 20.45 -15.59
N GLN A 13 -20.13 19.82 -15.01
CA GLN A 13 -21.53 20.14 -15.31
C GLN A 13 -21.89 21.60 -15.00
N ASN A 14 -21.45 22.12 -13.86
CA ASN A 14 -21.69 23.50 -13.46
C ASN A 14 -20.99 24.50 -14.40
N GLU A 15 -19.85 24.13 -14.97
CA GLU A 15 -19.06 24.94 -15.90
C GLU A 15 -19.46 24.73 -17.38
N GLY A 16 -20.48 23.90 -17.64
CA GLY A 16 -20.95 23.58 -19.00
C GLY A 16 -19.99 22.71 -19.80
N ILE A 17 -19.07 22.01 -19.13
CA ILE A 17 -18.12 21.07 -19.76
C ILE A 17 -18.76 19.70 -19.88
N THR A 18 -18.70 19.13 -21.09
CA THR A 18 -19.18 17.77 -21.37
C THR A 18 -18.00 16.85 -21.65
N PHE A 19 -17.84 15.80 -20.85
CA PHE A 19 -16.87 14.75 -21.10
C PHE A 19 -17.38 13.78 -22.15
N ASN A 20 -16.61 13.57 -23.24
CA ASN A 20 -16.90 12.63 -24.28
C ASN A 20 -15.71 11.67 -24.45
N GLN A 21 -15.98 10.37 -24.33
CA GLN A 21 -14.96 9.33 -24.45
C GLN A 21 -15.12 8.56 -25.77
N ILE A 22 -13.99 8.33 -26.43
CA ILE A 22 -13.85 7.35 -27.52
C ILE A 22 -12.69 6.43 -27.15
N SER A 23 -12.98 5.17 -26.87
CA SER A 23 -11.95 4.20 -26.45
C SER A 23 -12.15 2.85 -27.09
N SER A 24 -11.06 2.08 -27.22
CA SER A 24 -11.05 0.73 -27.78
C SER A 24 -11.49 -0.35 -26.78
N GLY A 25 -11.71 -0.02 -25.50
CA GLY A 25 -12.09 -0.97 -24.48
C GLY A 25 -12.84 -0.33 -23.32
N LYS A 26 -13.74 -1.11 -22.73
CA LYS A 26 -14.69 -0.66 -21.71
C LYS A 26 -14.06 0.02 -20.48
N TYR A 27 -12.87 -0.40 -20.07
CA TYR A 27 -12.21 0.06 -18.85
C TYR A 27 -10.93 0.86 -19.11
N LYS A 28 -10.76 1.40 -20.34
CA LYS A 28 -9.55 2.17 -20.69
C LYS A 28 -9.44 3.50 -19.98
N ASP A 29 -10.54 4.00 -19.46
CA ASP A 29 -10.65 5.25 -18.70
C ASP A 29 -11.02 5.02 -17.22
N LEU A 30 -10.72 3.84 -16.70
CA LEU A 30 -10.90 3.52 -15.29
C LEU A 30 -10.22 4.58 -14.42
N MET A 31 -10.93 5.10 -13.41
CA MET A 31 -10.51 6.20 -12.52
C MET A 31 -10.33 7.56 -13.22
N ASN A 32 -10.92 7.77 -14.40
CA ASN A 32 -10.94 9.11 -14.99
C ASN A 32 -11.75 10.07 -14.11
N SER A 33 -11.18 11.27 -13.85
CA SER A 33 -11.75 12.26 -12.94
C SER A 33 -12.96 13.00 -13.52
N ASP A 34 -13.19 12.93 -14.82
CA ASP A 34 -14.26 13.67 -15.50
C ASP A 34 -15.57 12.87 -15.63
N LYS A 35 -15.61 11.65 -15.10
CA LYS A 35 -16.80 10.80 -15.03
C LYS A 35 -16.94 10.16 -13.66
N PRO A 36 -18.17 9.83 -13.20
CA PRO A 36 -18.37 9.07 -11.98
C PRO A 36 -17.87 7.63 -12.15
N LEU A 37 -17.33 7.07 -11.09
CA LEU A 37 -16.96 5.65 -11.03
C LEU A 37 -18.24 4.80 -10.99
N THR A 38 -18.37 3.87 -11.93
CA THR A 38 -19.48 2.92 -11.94
C THR A 38 -19.29 1.84 -10.85
N ASN A 39 -20.38 1.17 -10.47
CA ASN A 39 -20.30 0.04 -9.53
C ASN A 39 -19.42 -1.11 -10.06
N GLU A 40 -19.48 -1.35 -11.38
CA GLU A 40 -18.66 -2.38 -12.01
C GLU A 40 -17.16 -2.04 -11.95
N GLU A 41 -16.80 -0.81 -12.23
CA GLU A 41 -15.42 -0.30 -12.12
C GLU A 41 -14.93 -0.34 -10.66
N ARG A 42 -15.80 0.03 -9.71
CA ARG A 42 -15.52 -0.09 -8.28
C ARG A 42 -15.21 -1.53 -7.88
N ASN A 43 -16.05 -2.47 -8.27
CA ASN A 43 -15.85 -3.90 -7.96
C ASN A 43 -14.54 -4.44 -8.53
N LEU A 44 -14.12 -3.97 -9.73
CA LEU A 44 -12.81 -4.34 -10.29
C LEU A 44 -11.65 -3.83 -9.44
N LEU A 45 -11.71 -2.57 -8.98
CA LEU A 45 -10.69 -1.98 -8.14
C LEU A 45 -10.63 -2.65 -6.75
N GLU A 46 -11.79 -2.92 -6.14
CA GLU A 46 -11.88 -3.62 -4.85
C GLU A 46 -11.29 -5.03 -4.95
N ARG A 47 -11.66 -5.79 -5.98
CA ARG A 47 -11.06 -7.11 -6.25
C ARG A 47 -9.52 -7.05 -6.31
N ASP A 48 -8.98 -6.08 -7.04
CA ASP A 48 -7.53 -5.95 -7.20
C ASP A 48 -6.85 -5.51 -5.90
N LEU A 49 -7.49 -4.63 -5.12
CA LEU A 49 -7.05 -4.26 -3.78
C LEU A 49 -7.00 -5.45 -2.82
N ASP A 50 -8.04 -6.28 -2.82
CA ASP A 50 -8.12 -7.46 -1.96
C ASP A 50 -7.02 -8.47 -2.30
N ILE A 51 -6.78 -8.73 -3.59
CA ILE A 51 -5.70 -9.62 -4.05
C ILE A 51 -4.32 -9.09 -3.61
N ILE A 52 -4.06 -7.80 -3.81
CA ILE A 52 -2.77 -7.20 -3.46
C ILE A 52 -2.59 -7.18 -1.93
N HIS A 53 -3.65 -6.88 -1.18
CA HIS A 53 -3.64 -6.90 0.28
C HIS A 53 -3.34 -8.31 0.81
N GLU A 54 -4.00 -9.33 0.31
CA GLU A 54 -3.79 -10.71 0.72
C GLU A 54 -2.37 -11.20 0.40
N ASN A 55 -1.84 -10.88 -0.77
CA ASN A 55 -0.45 -11.18 -1.13
C ASN A 55 0.54 -10.50 -0.16
N PHE A 56 0.27 -9.27 0.24
CA PHE A 56 1.08 -8.57 1.24
C PHE A 56 1.02 -9.27 2.61
N VAL A 57 -0.17 -9.64 3.08
CA VAL A 57 -0.36 -10.35 4.36
C VAL A 57 0.41 -11.68 4.35
N GLN A 58 0.28 -12.46 3.28
CA GLN A 58 1.00 -13.74 3.11
C GLN A 58 2.52 -13.54 3.13
N ALA A 59 3.03 -12.57 2.36
CA ALA A 59 4.47 -12.30 2.30
C ALA A 59 5.04 -11.89 3.67
N VAL A 60 4.32 -11.07 4.44
CA VAL A 60 4.73 -10.70 5.81
C VAL A 60 4.69 -11.92 6.73
N ALA A 61 3.62 -12.72 6.70
CA ALA A 61 3.47 -13.91 7.53
C ALA A 61 4.64 -14.90 7.29
N GLU A 62 4.95 -15.18 6.02
CA GLU A 62 6.06 -16.06 5.64
C GLU A 62 7.42 -15.53 6.07
N ASN A 63 7.73 -14.26 5.74
CA ASN A 63 9.05 -13.67 6.01
C ASN A 63 9.30 -13.41 7.50
N ARG A 64 8.24 -13.20 8.28
CA ARG A 64 8.32 -12.96 9.73
C ARG A 64 8.01 -14.19 10.57
N HIS A 65 7.67 -15.33 9.93
CA HIS A 65 7.25 -16.56 10.59
C HIS A 65 6.12 -16.36 11.60
N LEU A 66 5.13 -15.54 11.20
CA LEU A 66 3.95 -15.20 12.01
C LEU A 66 2.71 -15.93 11.49
N GLU A 67 1.77 -16.17 12.40
CA GLU A 67 0.45 -16.68 12.02
C GLU A 67 -0.26 -15.67 11.10
N ILE A 68 -0.81 -16.16 9.99
CA ILE A 68 -1.41 -15.31 8.94
C ILE A 68 -2.57 -14.46 9.47
N GLU A 69 -3.39 -15.01 10.40
CA GLU A 69 -4.51 -14.27 11.00
C GLU A 69 -4.03 -13.13 11.92
N LYS A 70 -2.88 -13.32 12.58
CA LYS A 70 -2.24 -12.25 13.35
C LYS A 70 -1.78 -11.12 12.44
N VAL A 71 -1.14 -11.45 11.31
CA VAL A 71 -0.69 -10.44 10.33
C VAL A 71 -1.88 -9.73 9.71
N ARG A 72 -2.93 -10.46 9.35
CA ARG A 72 -4.17 -9.88 8.79
C ARG A 72 -4.82 -8.88 9.75
N ALA A 73 -4.85 -9.17 11.05
CA ALA A 73 -5.37 -8.27 12.06
C ALA A 73 -4.51 -7.01 12.26
N LEU A 74 -3.20 -7.09 12.00
CA LEU A 74 -2.28 -5.94 12.08
C LEU A 74 -2.27 -5.10 10.80
N ALA A 75 -2.70 -5.66 9.68
CA ALA A 75 -2.66 -5.04 8.35
C ALA A 75 -3.93 -4.21 8.04
N ASP A 76 -4.46 -3.51 9.01
CA ASP A 76 -5.68 -2.69 8.91
C ASP A 76 -5.48 -1.30 8.29
N GLY A 77 -4.23 -0.96 7.96
CA GLY A 77 -3.84 0.33 7.39
C GLY A 77 -3.45 1.38 8.43
N SER A 78 -3.52 1.06 9.72
CA SER A 78 -3.00 1.93 10.77
C SER A 78 -1.46 1.90 10.81
N SER A 79 -0.87 2.92 11.41
CA SER A 79 0.56 2.95 11.75
C SER A 79 0.75 2.48 13.19
N MET A 80 1.93 1.90 13.47
CA MET A 80 2.30 1.53 14.84
C MET A 80 3.70 2.05 15.19
N LEU A 81 3.93 2.26 16.47
CA LEU A 81 5.24 2.66 16.97
C LEU A 81 6.22 1.48 16.99
N GLY A 82 7.52 1.77 16.92
CA GLY A 82 8.57 0.75 16.87
C GLY A 82 8.50 -0.29 18.01
N ALA A 83 8.16 0.14 19.24
CA ALA A 83 7.97 -0.79 20.36
C ALA A 83 6.86 -1.81 20.10
N MET A 84 5.73 -1.36 19.55
CA MET A 84 4.61 -2.24 19.18
C MET A 84 4.97 -3.16 18.01
N ALA A 85 5.71 -2.66 17.04
CA ALA A 85 6.18 -3.46 15.91
C ALA A 85 7.14 -4.56 16.36
N LEU A 86 8.03 -4.28 17.34
CA LEU A 86 8.92 -5.26 17.93
C LEU A 86 8.14 -6.32 18.71
N GLU A 87 7.20 -5.92 19.56
CA GLU A 87 6.35 -6.84 20.35
C GLU A 87 5.52 -7.77 19.43
N ASN A 88 5.05 -7.25 18.30
CA ASN A 88 4.31 -8.03 17.32
C ASN A 88 5.20 -8.88 16.39
N GLY A 89 6.52 -8.76 16.46
CA GLY A 89 7.46 -9.54 15.67
C GLY A 89 7.66 -9.03 14.25
N LEU A 90 7.20 -7.81 13.94
CA LEU A 90 7.32 -7.22 12.61
C LEU A 90 8.72 -6.67 12.33
N ILE A 91 9.48 -6.31 13.39
CA ILE A 91 10.88 -5.89 13.33
C ILE A 91 11.71 -6.64 14.36
N ASP A 92 13.03 -6.65 14.19
CA ASP A 92 13.94 -7.41 15.06
C ASP A 92 14.55 -6.56 16.16
N LYS A 93 14.75 -5.25 15.91
CA LYS A 93 15.37 -4.30 16.83
C LYS A 93 14.81 -2.89 16.61
N ILE A 94 14.91 -2.09 17.67
CA ILE A 94 14.69 -0.65 17.63
C ILE A 94 16.05 0.03 17.70
N GLY A 95 16.30 1.01 16.84
CA GLY A 95 17.54 1.76 16.82
C GLY A 95 17.53 2.87 15.79
N GLY A 96 18.52 3.75 15.88
CA GLY A 96 18.81 4.77 14.88
C GLY A 96 19.92 4.32 13.92
N LEU A 97 20.44 5.29 13.17
CA LEU A 97 21.50 5.05 12.19
C LEU A 97 22.78 4.46 12.79
N TYR A 98 23.12 4.87 14.02
CA TYR A 98 24.29 4.36 14.72
C TYR A 98 24.15 2.86 15.00
N GLU A 99 23.03 2.44 15.58
CA GLU A 99 22.77 1.04 15.91
C GLU A 99 22.70 0.16 14.64
N VAL A 100 22.18 0.71 13.53
CA VAL A 100 22.19 0.01 12.22
C VAL A 100 23.62 -0.23 11.74
N LYS A 101 24.49 0.78 11.82
CA LYS A 101 25.92 0.63 11.44
C LYS A 101 26.64 -0.41 12.28
N GLU A 102 26.49 -0.36 13.59
CA GLU A 102 27.08 -1.34 14.50
C GLU A 102 26.59 -2.78 14.22
N TYR A 103 25.27 -2.93 13.99
CA TYR A 103 24.69 -4.22 13.65
C TYR A 103 25.24 -4.77 12.31
N LEU A 104 25.33 -3.92 11.29
CA LEU A 104 25.87 -4.32 9.97
C LEU A 104 27.36 -4.65 10.08
N LYS A 105 28.15 -3.85 10.83
CA LYS A 105 29.56 -4.13 11.08
C LYS A 105 29.76 -5.48 11.75
N GLU A 106 28.93 -5.81 12.76
CA GLU A 106 28.95 -7.12 13.43
C GLU A 106 28.66 -8.27 12.45
N LYS A 107 27.70 -8.07 11.51
CA LYS A 107 27.28 -9.11 10.55
C LYS A 107 28.25 -9.30 9.38
N ILE A 108 28.84 -8.23 8.88
CA ILE A 108 29.70 -8.20 7.70
C ILE A 108 31.18 -8.36 8.07
N GLY A 109 31.56 -7.94 9.28
CA GLY A 109 32.95 -8.02 9.79
C GLY A 109 33.84 -6.86 9.40
N GLU A 110 33.30 -5.81 8.77
CA GLU A 110 34.02 -4.62 8.33
C GLU A 110 33.18 -3.34 8.48
N ASP A 111 33.84 -2.18 8.41
CA ASP A 111 33.15 -0.90 8.50
C ASP A 111 32.19 -0.67 7.32
N VAL A 112 31.00 -0.21 7.60
CA VAL A 112 29.90 -0.07 6.64
C VAL A 112 29.64 1.38 6.32
N GLU A 113 29.66 1.73 5.03
CA GLU A 113 29.08 2.98 4.53
C GLU A 113 27.64 2.75 4.09
N ILE A 114 26.74 3.63 4.53
CA ILE A 114 25.35 3.62 4.11
C ILE A 114 25.17 4.66 3.01
N CYS A 115 24.85 4.21 1.80
CA CYS A 115 24.50 5.07 0.68
C CYS A 115 23.01 5.44 0.74
N TRP A 116 22.71 6.73 0.55
CA TRP A 116 21.35 7.28 0.52
C TRP A 116 20.93 7.57 -0.92
#